data_1209ef189ec288066c85ca959c801777
#
_entry.id   1209ef189ec288066c85ca959c801777
#
_cell.length_a   1.000
_cell.length_b   1.000
_cell.length_c   1.000
_cell.angle_alpha   90.00
_cell.angle_beta   90.00
_cell.angle_gamma   90.00
#
_symmetry.space_group_name_H-M   'P 1'
#
loop_
_entity.id
_entity.type
_entity.pdbx_description
1 polymer ?
#
loop_
_entity_poly.entity_id
_entity_poly.type
_entity_poly.pdbx_seq_one_letter_code
_entity_poly.pdbx_strand_id
1 'polypeptide(L)'
;MRQRSFTHEVSQPHHGSSRSSSPHVNQTYALTALTHRNLTTQRFTFIAMSQHIYINGEYFSKDDAKISVYDHGLLYGDGVFEGMRAYGGKVFRLEQHLIRLWESALSTGLKIPTTSEALTADVNECVKKNALEEGYIRLIVTRGAGALGLDPYKCDNPQIICIADKITLYPDDLYQNGLELITAATIRNHPAALSPRVKSLNYLNNILAKMEGLKAGCVEALMLNHKGEVAECTGDNIFIVKNGLLMTPPVEAGILEGITRNAVLELADEMGIEAIEAALTRHDIYTADECFLTGSAAEVIAAVKLDDREIGEGKPGAITKQLNEAFRILVRQ
;
A
#
# COMPACT_ATOMS: atom_id res chain seq x y z
N MET A 1 -31.55 -43.21 19.79
CA MET A 1 -32.61 -42.93 20.78
C MET A 1 -32.37 -41.61 21.46
N ARG A 2 -33.42 -40.78 21.47
CA ARG A 2 -33.63 -39.47 22.14
C ARG A 2 -32.97 -38.24 21.51
N GLN A 3 -33.74 -37.65 20.58
CA GLN A 3 -33.76 -36.22 20.25
C GLN A 3 -34.13 -35.38 21.49
N ARG A 4 -33.43 -34.25 21.70
CA ARG A 4 -33.92 -33.16 22.53
C ARG A 4 -34.01 -31.91 21.66
N SER A 5 -35.22 -31.47 21.41
CA SER A 5 -35.61 -30.18 20.87
C SER A 5 -35.50 -29.10 21.94
N PHE A 6 -34.85 -28.00 21.65
CA PHE A 6 -34.93 -26.74 22.42
C PHE A 6 -35.68 -25.71 21.60
N THR A 7 -36.85 -25.38 22.03
CA THR A 7 -37.62 -24.21 21.60
C THR A 7 -37.19 -23.01 22.44
N HIS A 8 -36.80 -21.92 21.81
CA HIS A 8 -36.65 -20.61 22.45
C HIS A 8 -37.78 -19.70 21.99
N GLU A 9 -38.60 -19.30 22.97
CA GLU A 9 -39.60 -18.25 22.85
C GLU A 9 -38.95 -16.88 22.66
N VAL A 10 -39.50 -16.12 21.72
CA VAL A 10 -39.18 -14.71 21.48
C VAL A 10 -40.23 -13.87 22.21
N SER A 11 -39.83 -13.14 23.24
CA SER A 11 -40.66 -12.11 23.87
C SER A 11 -40.33 -10.74 23.25
N GLN A 12 -41.35 -10.11 22.69
CA GLN A 12 -41.33 -8.69 22.28
C GLN A 12 -41.62 -7.79 23.49
N PRO A 13 -41.05 -6.60 23.59
CA PRO A 13 -41.60 -5.54 24.43
C PRO A 13 -42.33 -4.46 23.61
N HIS A 14 -43.40 -3.99 24.26
CA HIS A 14 -44.38 -3.03 23.79
C HIS A 14 -43.86 -1.62 23.51
N HIS A 15 -44.52 -0.95 22.56
CA HIS A 15 -44.47 0.47 22.25
C HIS A 15 -44.84 1.38 23.45
N GLY A 16 -44.05 2.44 23.62
CA GLY A 16 -44.40 3.63 24.39
C GLY A 16 -44.00 4.87 23.61
N SER A 17 -44.99 5.58 23.08
CA SER A 17 -44.87 6.85 22.38
C SER A 17 -44.72 8.01 23.36
N SER A 18 -43.75 8.91 23.14
CA SER A 18 -43.86 10.29 23.59
C SER A 18 -43.17 11.24 22.63
N ARG A 19 -44.00 12.08 21.99
CA ARG A 19 -43.57 13.23 21.19
C ARG A 19 -43.07 14.33 22.12
N SER A 20 -41.93 14.92 21.85
CA SER A 20 -41.59 16.25 22.33
C SER A 20 -41.05 17.07 21.15
N SER A 21 -41.78 18.11 20.84
CA SER A 21 -41.51 19.17 19.87
C SER A 21 -40.45 20.15 20.39
N SER A 22 -39.48 20.49 19.58
CA SER A 22 -38.57 21.62 19.80
C SER A 22 -38.72 22.65 18.68
N PRO A 23 -38.69 23.95 18.97
CA PRO A 23 -39.08 24.98 18.01
C PRO A 23 -37.95 25.41 17.08
N HIS A 24 -38.33 25.64 15.81
CA HIS A 24 -37.49 26.31 14.81
C HIS A 24 -37.31 27.77 15.18
N VAL A 25 -36.06 28.22 15.28
CA VAL A 25 -35.72 29.66 15.30
C VAL A 25 -35.33 30.05 13.91
N ASN A 26 -36.23 30.78 13.23
CA ASN A 26 -35.94 31.53 12.00
C ASN A 26 -35.21 32.81 12.38
N GLN A 27 -33.95 32.96 11.98
CA GLN A 27 -33.28 34.26 11.94
C GLN A 27 -33.28 34.77 10.51
N THR A 28 -34.16 35.79 10.28
CA THR A 28 -34.23 36.60 9.09
C THR A 28 -33.17 37.71 9.21
N TYR A 29 -32.14 37.69 8.37
CA TYR A 29 -31.23 38.81 8.20
C TYR A 29 -31.70 39.67 7.03
N ALA A 30 -32.02 40.94 7.31
CA ALA A 30 -32.34 41.93 6.32
C ALA A 30 -31.10 42.31 5.50
N LEU A 31 -31.21 42.19 4.18
CA LEU A 31 -30.22 42.69 3.22
C LEU A 31 -30.55 44.13 2.89
N THR A 32 -29.64 45.02 3.29
CA THR A 32 -29.64 46.43 2.81
C THR A 32 -28.99 46.46 1.43
N ALA A 33 -29.72 47.01 0.47
CA ALA A 33 -29.27 47.18 -0.90
C ALA A 33 -28.19 48.28 -0.99
N LEU A 34 -27.06 47.97 -1.63
CA LEU A 34 -26.11 48.94 -2.15
C LEU A 34 -25.77 48.61 -3.62
N THR A 35 -26.10 49.57 -4.41
CA THR A 35 -25.90 49.91 -5.82
C THR A 35 -24.82 49.20 -6.63
N HIS A 36 -25.23 48.85 -7.85
CA HIS A 36 -24.50 48.41 -9.05
C HIS A 36 -23.07 48.94 -9.22
N ARG A 37 -22.14 48.04 -9.32
CA ARG A 37 -21.00 48.08 -10.23
C ARG A 37 -20.86 46.75 -10.94
N ASN A 38 -20.87 46.82 -12.29
CA ASN A 38 -20.65 45.68 -13.17
C ASN A 38 -19.28 45.05 -12.90
N LEU A 39 -19.25 43.94 -12.16
CA LEU A 39 -18.10 43.02 -12.10
C LEU A 39 -18.44 41.83 -12.97
N THR A 40 -17.84 41.81 -14.15
CA THR A 40 -17.81 40.63 -15.04
C THR A 40 -17.17 39.48 -14.24
N THR A 41 -18.00 38.62 -13.69
CA THR A 41 -17.56 37.40 -13.02
C THR A 41 -17.03 36.45 -14.08
N GLN A 42 -15.74 36.47 -14.35
CA GLN A 42 -15.09 35.36 -15.04
C GLN A 42 -15.28 34.12 -14.15
N ARG A 43 -16.23 33.28 -14.52
CA ARG A 43 -16.32 31.94 -14.01
C ARG A 43 -15.10 31.17 -14.53
N PHE A 44 -14.06 31.10 -13.73
CA PHE A 44 -13.05 30.07 -13.90
C PHE A 44 -13.76 28.74 -13.64
N THR A 45 -14.20 28.10 -14.70
CA THR A 45 -14.58 26.69 -14.66
C THR A 45 -13.27 25.95 -14.43
N PHE A 46 -12.99 25.58 -13.19
CA PHE A 46 -12.02 24.53 -12.93
C PHE A 46 -12.59 23.27 -13.62
N ILE A 47 -12.13 23.01 -14.84
CA ILE A 47 -12.28 21.70 -15.44
C ILE A 47 -11.47 20.78 -14.52
N ALA A 48 -12.15 20.05 -13.65
CA ALA A 48 -11.53 18.95 -12.93
C ALA A 48 -10.93 18.04 -14.02
N MET A 49 -9.61 18.01 -14.11
CA MET A 49 -8.93 17.13 -15.06
C MET A 49 -9.38 15.71 -14.72
N SER A 50 -10.12 15.09 -15.64
CA SER A 50 -10.57 13.71 -15.45
C SER A 50 -9.34 12.81 -15.36
N GLN A 51 -9.25 12.00 -14.30
CA GLN A 51 -8.19 11.02 -14.14
C GLN A 51 -8.22 10.03 -15.32
N HIS A 52 -7.07 9.82 -15.94
CA HIS A 52 -6.88 8.90 -17.06
C HIS A 52 -6.31 7.57 -16.57
N ILE A 53 -7.04 6.50 -16.81
CA ILE A 53 -6.61 5.13 -16.52
C ILE A 53 -6.19 4.48 -17.84
N TYR A 54 -4.99 3.95 -17.90
CA TYR A 54 -4.49 3.19 -19.05
C TYR A 54 -4.92 1.72 -18.95
N ILE A 55 -5.49 1.18 -20.03
CA ILE A 55 -5.79 -0.24 -20.18
C ILE A 55 -5.43 -0.67 -21.60
N ASN A 56 -4.44 -1.55 -21.76
CA ASN A 56 -4.05 -2.18 -23.03
C ASN A 56 -3.83 -1.22 -24.21
N GLY A 57 -3.17 -0.09 -24.01
CA GLY A 57 -2.89 0.90 -25.05
C GLY A 57 -3.91 2.03 -25.17
N GLU A 58 -5.04 1.96 -24.44
CA GLU A 58 -6.09 2.98 -24.46
C GLU A 58 -6.23 3.69 -23.11
N TYR A 59 -6.78 4.90 -23.14
CA TYR A 59 -7.02 5.70 -21.93
C TYR A 59 -8.51 5.90 -21.71
N PHE A 60 -8.96 5.62 -20.50
CA PHE A 60 -10.35 5.73 -20.07
C PHE A 60 -10.48 6.73 -18.92
N SER A 61 -11.66 7.31 -18.75
CA SER A 61 -12.00 8.01 -17.50
C SER A 61 -12.04 7.00 -16.34
N LYS A 62 -11.87 7.47 -15.10
CA LYS A 62 -11.96 6.61 -13.91
C LYS A 62 -13.25 5.79 -13.85
N ASP A 63 -14.38 6.35 -14.29
CA ASP A 63 -15.69 5.70 -14.23
C ASP A 63 -15.90 4.69 -15.38
N ASP A 64 -15.18 4.87 -16.49
CA ASP A 64 -15.28 4.03 -17.68
C ASP A 64 -14.21 2.93 -17.74
N ALA A 65 -13.15 3.02 -16.93
CA ALA A 65 -12.11 2.01 -16.83
C ALA A 65 -12.65 0.71 -16.23
N LYS A 66 -12.85 -0.31 -17.05
CA LYS A 66 -13.48 -1.59 -16.68
C LYS A 66 -12.73 -2.77 -17.27
N ILE A 67 -12.72 -3.88 -16.54
CA ILE A 67 -12.27 -5.18 -17.02
C ILE A 67 -13.44 -6.19 -16.95
N SER A 68 -13.26 -7.32 -17.62
CA SER A 68 -14.26 -8.40 -17.61
C SER A 68 -14.45 -8.96 -16.20
N VAL A 69 -15.67 -9.30 -15.82
CA VAL A 69 -15.96 -10.08 -14.59
C VAL A 69 -15.44 -11.52 -14.67
N TYR A 70 -15.08 -12.00 -15.85
CA TYR A 70 -14.40 -13.28 -16.07
C TYR A 70 -12.88 -13.18 -16.06
N ASP A 71 -12.31 -12.02 -15.73
CA ASP A 71 -10.87 -11.88 -15.59
C ASP A 71 -10.35 -12.71 -14.40
N HIS A 72 -9.37 -13.58 -14.65
CA HIS A 72 -8.80 -14.44 -13.60
C HIS A 72 -8.06 -13.66 -12.52
N GLY A 73 -7.59 -12.46 -12.81
CA GLY A 73 -7.10 -11.53 -11.79
C GLY A 73 -8.17 -11.16 -10.78
N LEU A 74 -9.42 -10.94 -11.22
CA LEU A 74 -10.57 -10.71 -10.35
C LEU A 74 -11.07 -11.99 -9.68
N LEU A 75 -11.20 -13.08 -10.42
CA LEU A 75 -11.80 -14.33 -9.92
C LEU A 75 -10.89 -15.06 -8.93
N TYR A 76 -9.58 -15.07 -9.17
CA TYR A 76 -8.63 -15.94 -8.47
C TYR A 76 -7.38 -15.22 -7.96
N GLY A 77 -7.22 -13.93 -8.24
CA GLY A 77 -5.99 -13.20 -7.96
C GLY A 77 -4.83 -13.61 -8.88
N ASP A 78 -5.13 -14.20 -10.05
CA ASP A 78 -4.12 -14.61 -11.03
C ASP A 78 -3.64 -13.41 -11.84
N GLY A 79 -2.60 -12.79 -11.31
CA GLY A 79 -1.97 -11.60 -11.86
C GLY A 79 -0.86 -11.10 -10.95
N VAL A 80 -0.13 -10.14 -11.45
CA VAL A 80 1.00 -9.48 -10.76
C VAL A 80 0.85 -7.98 -10.81
N PHE A 81 1.51 -7.26 -9.89
CA PHE A 81 1.42 -5.81 -9.88
C PHE A 81 2.67 -5.14 -9.34
N GLU A 82 2.79 -3.85 -9.64
CA GLU A 82 3.75 -2.96 -9.02
C GLU A 82 3.05 -1.76 -8.39
N GLY A 83 3.70 -1.24 -7.35
CA GLY A 83 3.38 0.02 -6.73
C GLY A 83 4.61 0.89 -6.75
N MET A 84 4.55 2.00 -7.48
CA MET A 84 5.67 2.89 -7.72
C MET A 84 5.32 4.31 -7.28
N ARG A 85 6.32 5.14 -7.08
CA ARG A 85 6.11 6.54 -6.75
C ARG A 85 6.75 7.45 -7.79
N ALA A 86 6.06 8.53 -8.13
CA ALA A 86 6.59 9.61 -8.95
C ALA A 86 7.00 10.78 -8.07
N TYR A 87 8.16 11.37 -8.39
CA TYR A 87 8.71 12.58 -7.78
C TYR A 87 9.13 13.53 -8.90
N GLY A 88 8.62 14.76 -8.90
CA GLY A 88 8.86 15.71 -9.98
C GLY A 88 8.46 15.16 -11.36
N GLY A 89 7.40 14.38 -11.45
CA GLY A 89 6.93 13.75 -12.68
C GLY A 89 7.75 12.56 -13.18
N LYS A 90 8.81 12.12 -12.46
CA LYS A 90 9.63 10.96 -12.78
C LYS A 90 9.31 9.78 -11.86
N VAL A 91 9.16 8.59 -12.42
CA VAL A 91 8.93 7.36 -11.62
C VAL A 91 10.25 6.88 -11.05
N PHE A 92 10.34 6.84 -9.72
CA PHE A 92 11.53 6.38 -9.03
C PHE A 92 11.80 4.91 -9.30
N ARG A 93 13.01 4.59 -9.78
CA ARG A 93 13.50 3.23 -10.07
C ARG A 93 12.54 2.39 -10.93
N LEU A 94 11.93 3.01 -11.95
CA LEU A 94 10.98 2.33 -12.85
C LEU A 94 11.54 1.03 -13.41
N GLU A 95 12.81 1.02 -13.85
CA GLU A 95 13.45 -0.17 -14.42
C GLU A 95 13.47 -1.35 -13.42
N GLN A 96 13.88 -1.13 -12.16
CA GLN A 96 13.90 -2.16 -11.13
C GLN A 96 12.50 -2.69 -10.80
N HIS A 97 11.50 -1.81 -10.80
CA HIS A 97 10.10 -2.22 -10.65
C HIS A 97 9.64 -3.10 -11.81
N LEU A 98 9.99 -2.76 -13.03
CA LEU A 98 9.64 -3.57 -14.19
C LEU A 98 10.37 -4.92 -14.20
N ILE A 99 11.66 -4.97 -13.86
CA ILE A 99 12.40 -6.23 -13.70
C ILE A 99 11.64 -7.14 -12.71
N ARG A 100 11.26 -6.65 -11.52
CA ARG A 100 10.52 -7.44 -10.52
C ARG A 100 9.12 -7.84 -11.00
N LEU A 101 8.44 -6.99 -11.80
CA LEU A 101 7.17 -7.34 -12.42
C LEU A 101 7.31 -8.56 -13.36
N TRP A 102 8.36 -8.57 -14.20
CA TRP A 102 8.65 -9.69 -15.10
C TRP A 102 9.06 -10.96 -14.35
N GLU A 103 9.86 -10.85 -13.30
CA GLU A 103 10.22 -11.98 -12.42
C GLU A 103 8.96 -12.59 -11.75
N SER A 104 8.06 -11.73 -11.25
CA SER A 104 6.79 -12.17 -10.67
C SER A 104 5.89 -12.84 -11.72
N ALA A 105 5.82 -12.28 -12.92
CA ALA A 105 5.06 -12.86 -14.02
C ALA A 105 5.64 -14.21 -14.47
N LEU A 106 6.97 -14.30 -14.60
CA LEU A 106 7.68 -15.55 -14.94
C LEU A 106 7.39 -16.64 -13.90
N SER A 107 7.45 -16.29 -12.62
CA SER A 107 7.20 -17.22 -11.51
C SER A 107 5.78 -17.80 -11.51
N THR A 108 4.81 -17.07 -12.04
CA THR A 108 3.40 -17.51 -12.17
C THR A 108 3.07 -18.05 -13.57
N GLY A 109 4.05 -18.11 -14.49
CA GLY A 109 3.83 -18.47 -15.88
C GLY A 109 2.90 -17.49 -16.61
N LEU A 110 2.82 -16.24 -16.16
CA LEU A 110 2.06 -15.17 -16.81
C LEU A 110 2.93 -14.51 -17.88
N LYS A 111 2.46 -14.50 -19.12
CA LYS A 111 3.14 -13.79 -20.20
C LYS A 111 2.63 -12.36 -20.31
N ILE A 112 3.50 -11.39 -20.05
CA ILE A 112 3.19 -9.98 -20.27
C ILE A 112 3.18 -9.70 -21.79
N PRO A 113 2.05 -9.18 -22.35
CA PRO A 113 1.87 -9.09 -23.81
C PRO A 113 2.55 -7.84 -24.45
N THR A 114 3.65 -7.37 -23.87
CA THR A 114 4.41 -6.21 -24.36
C THR A 114 5.89 -6.34 -23.99
N THR A 115 6.74 -5.43 -24.46
CA THR A 115 8.15 -5.36 -24.04
C THR A 115 8.33 -4.41 -22.85
N SER A 116 9.48 -4.52 -22.17
CA SER A 116 9.82 -3.64 -21.05
C SER A 116 9.93 -2.18 -21.49
N GLU A 117 10.50 -1.94 -22.67
CA GLU A 117 10.67 -0.59 -23.24
C GLU A 117 9.31 0.04 -23.56
N ALA A 118 8.40 -0.71 -24.16
CA ALA A 118 7.05 -0.22 -24.47
C ALA A 118 6.27 0.08 -23.18
N LEU A 119 6.34 -0.81 -22.18
CA LEU A 119 5.66 -0.60 -20.91
C LEU A 119 6.26 0.58 -20.11
N THR A 120 7.57 0.79 -20.20
CA THR A 120 8.25 2.00 -19.67
C THR A 120 7.66 3.27 -20.28
N ALA A 121 7.47 3.28 -21.58
CA ALA A 121 6.87 4.43 -22.29
C ALA A 121 5.41 4.64 -21.86
N ASP A 122 4.62 3.57 -21.75
CA ASP A 122 3.21 3.61 -21.34
C ASP A 122 3.05 4.15 -19.91
N VAL A 123 3.88 3.70 -18.96
CA VAL A 123 3.86 4.18 -17.57
C VAL A 123 4.21 5.66 -17.51
N ASN A 124 5.26 6.11 -18.21
CA ASN A 124 5.66 7.51 -18.23
C ASN A 124 4.58 8.39 -18.90
N GLU A 125 3.95 7.92 -19.97
CA GLU A 125 2.86 8.66 -20.62
C GLU A 125 1.61 8.72 -19.70
N CYS A 126 1.33 7.66 -18.92
CA CYS A 126 0.25 7.68 -17.94
C CYS A 126 0.49 8.72 -16.85
N VAL A 127 1.71 8.86 -16.33
CA VAL A 127 2.11 9.90 -15.38
C VAL A 127 1.92 11.28 -15.99
N LYS A 128 2.39 11.50 -17.22
CA LYS A 128 2.29 12.78 -17.95
C LYS A 128 0.84 13.17 -18.22
N LYS A 129 0.00 12.25 -18.73
CA LYS A 129 -1.42 12.51 -19.01
C LYS A 129 -2.22 12.93 -17.77
N ASN A 130 -1.82 12.40 -16.60
CA ASN A 130 -2.43 12.76 -15.32
C ASN A 130 -1.78 13.99 -14.66
N ALA A 131 -0.78 14.62 -15.32
CA ALA A 131 0.00 15.75 -14.76
C ALA A 131 0.45 15.46 -13.31
N LEU A 132 0.95 14.22 -13.08
CA LEU A 132 1.28 13.73 -11.75
C LEU A 132 2.72 14.09 -11.41
N GLU A 133 2.92 15.22 -10.73
CA GLU A 133 4.24 15.63 -10.22
C GLU A 133 4.66 14.77 -9.01
N GLU A 134 3.76 14.61 -8.04
CA GLU A 134 3.96 13.77 -6.86
C GLU A 134 2.78 12.80 -6.74
N GLY A 135 3.06 11.50 -6.67
CA GLY A 135 1.97 10.54 -6.56
C GLY A 135 2.39 9.09 -6.70
N TYR A 136 1.40 8.25 -6.87
CA TYR A 136 1.54 6.80 -6.84
C TYR A 136 1.03 6.17 -8.13
N ILE A 137 1.79 5.22 -8.63
CA ILE A 137 1.45 4.46 -9.82
C ILE A 137 1.18 3.01 -9.40
N ARG A 138 -0.01 2.50 -9.75
CA ARG A 138 -0.38 1.11 -9.66
C ARG A 138 -0.36 0.51 -11.06
N LEU A 139 0.62 -0.35 -11.34
CA LEU A 139 0.72 -1.11 -12.57
C LEU A 139 0.30 -2.55 -12.30
N ILE A 140 -0.66 -3.07 -13.06
CA ILE A 140 -1.25 -4.39 -12.86
C ILE A 140 -1.16 -5.14 -14.19
N VAL A 141 -0.82 -6.43 -14.12
CA VAL A 141 -0.99 -7.36 -15.24
C VAL A 141 -1.81 -8.54 -14.75
N THR A 142 -3.00 -8.72 -15.31
CA THR A 142 -3.84 -9.89 -15.00
C THR A 142 -3.64 -10.99 -16.03
N ARG A 143 -4.06 -12.22 -15.71
CA ARG A 143 -4.12 -13.33 -16.65
C ARG A 143 -5.09 -13.04 -17.81
N GLY A 144 -6.07 -12.17 -17.60
CA GLY A 144 -7.16 -11.88 -18.54
C GLY A 144 -8.39 -12.74 -18.33
N ALA A 145 -9.40 -12.48 -19.18
CA ALA A 145 -10.65 -13.19 -19.12
C ALA A 145 -10.50 -14.61 -19.67
N GLY A 146 -11.17 -15.57 -19.03
CA GLY A 146 -11.14 -16.98 -19.41
C GLY A 146 -12.37 -17.74 -18.98
N ALA A 147 -12.33 -19.07 -19.12
CA ALA A 147 -13.36 -19.95 -18.61
C ALA A 147 -13.35 -19.99 -17.08
N LEU A 148 -14.52 -20.26 -16.46
CA LEU A 148 -14.56 -20.58 -15.04
C LEU A 148 -13.76 -21.85 -14.75
N GLY A 149 -12.88 -21.79 -13.75
CA GLY A 149 -11.97 -22.87 -13.38
C GLY A 149 -10.53 -22.39 -13.31
N LEU A 150 -9.62 -23.24 -12.83
CA LEU A 150 -8.25 -22.85 -12.48
C LEU A 150 -7.22 -23.06 -13.61
N ASP A 151 -7.66 -23.41 -14.81
CA ASP A 151 -6.76 -23.64 -15.94
C ASP A 151 -6.31 -22.32 -16.56
N PRO A 152 -5.04 -21.86 -16.34
CA PRO A 152 -4.58 -20.56 -16.82
C PRO A 152 -4.40 -20.52 -18.35
N TYR A 153 -4.33 -21.69 -19.00
CA TYR A 153 -4.18 -21.79 -20.47
C TYR A 153 -5.48 -21.55 -21.22
N LYS A 154 -6.58 -21.31 -20.51
CA LYS A 154 -7.88 -20.90 -21.06
C LYS A 154 -8.12 -19.40 -21.01
N CYS A 155 -7.07 -18.62 -20.72
CA CYS A 155 -7.08 -17.17 -20.72
C CYS A 155 -6.16 -16.68 -21.85
N ASP A 156 -6.73 -16.04 -22.85
CA ASP A 156 -6.00 -15.70 -24.07
C ASP A 156 -5.56 -14.22 -24.16
N ASN A 157 -6.02 -13.37 -23.23
CA ASN A 157 -5.84 -11.93 -23.34
C ASN A 157 -5.46 -11.28 -21.98
N PRO A 158 -4.19 -11.37 -21.56
CA PRO A 158 -3.71 -10.68 -20.36
C PRO A 158 -4.00 -9.18 -20.45
N GLN A 159 -4.40 -8.59 -19.32
CA GLN A 159 -4.71 -7.15 -19.25
C GLN A 159 -3.58 -6.39 -18.58
N ILE A 160 -3.16 -5.28 -19.18
CA ILE A 160 -2.22 -4.33 -18.59
C ILE A 160 -3.00 -3.09 -18.17
N ILE A 161 -2.95 -2.75 -16.88
CA ILE A 161 -3.67 -1.62 -16.30
C ILE A 161 -2.67 -0.73 -15.58
N CYS A 162 -2.65 0.57 -15.91
CA CYS A 162 -1.85 1.56 -15.19
C CYS A 162 -2.74 2.67 -14.65
N ILE A 163 -2.68 2.86 -13.33
CA ILE A 163 -3.40 3.90 -12.58
C ILE A 163 -2.35 4.83 -12.00
N ALA A 164 -2.39 6.12 -12.35
CA ALA A 164 -1.54 7.15 -11.77
C ALA A 164 -2.43 8.13 -11.00
N ASP A 165 -2.25 8.22 -9.66
CA ASP A 165 -3.09 9.01 -8.78
C ASP A 165 -2.28 9.62 -7.62
N LYS A 166 -2.82 10.63 -6.98
CA LYS A 166 -2.27 11.18 -5.74
C LYS A 166 -2.45 10.16 -4.61
N ILE A 167 -1.45 10.05 -3.75
CA ILE A 167 -1.52 9.22 -2.55
C ILE A 167 -1.07 10.01 -1.33
N THR A 168 -1.76 9.82 -0.22
CA THR A 168 -1.28 10.15 1.13
C THR A 168 -1.43 8.87 1.92
N LEU A 169 -0.33 8.17 2.19
CA LEU A 169 -0.40 6.88 2.89
C LEU A 169 -0.59 7.08 4.38
N TYR A 170 0.22 7.96 4.97
CA TYR A 170 0.15 8.30 6.39
C TYR A 170 0.06 9.82 6.57
N PRO A 171 -0.63 10.29 7.62
CA PRO A 171 -0.60 11.69 8.03
C PRO A 171 0.84 12.18 8.36
N ASP A 172 1.10 13.46 8.15
CA ASP A 172 2.44 14.05 8.35
C ASP A 172 2.98 13.89 9.77
N ASP A 173 2.12 13.88 10.78
CA ASP A 173 2.46 13.67 12.18
C ASP A 173 3.10 12.29 12.42
N LEU A 174 2.70 11.26 11.69
CA LEU A 174 3.30 9.93 11.79
C LEU A 174 4.72 9.87 11.18
N TYR A 175 5.00 10.69 10.16
CA TYR A 175 6.38 10.82 9.67
C TYR A 175 7.31 11.56 10.65
N GLN A 176 6.75 12.43 11.50
CA GLN A 176 7.50 13.17 12.52
C GLN A 176 7.68 12.37 13.81
N ASN A 177 6.64 11.69 14.25
CA ASN A 177 6.58 11.03 15.55
C ASN A 177 6.85 9.53 15.50
N GLY A 178 6.66 8.90 14.33
CA GLY A 178 6.79 7.45 14.12
C GLY A 178 5.47 6.70 14.27
N LEU A 179 5.49 5.44 13.85
CA LEU A 179 4.35 4.51 13.89
C LEU A 179 4.37 3.66 15.16
N GLU A 180 3.17 3.32 15.64
CA GLU A 180 2.96 2.21 16.56
C GLU A 180 2.55 0.96 15.78
N LEU A 181 3.09 -0.19 16.16
CA LEU A 181 2.88 -1.49 15.53
C LEU A 181 2.32 -2.50 16.52
N ILE A 182 1.59 -3.47 16.00
CA ILE A 182 1.32 -4.73 16.70
C ILE A 182 1.92 -5.90 15.95
N THR A 183 2.17 -7.01 16.65
CA THR A 183 2.43 -8.29 15.99
C THR A 183 1.09 -8.93 15.59
N ALA A 184 0.88 -9.14 14.29
CA ALA A 184 -0.30 -9.84 13.81
C ALA A 184 -0.27 -11.32 14.20
N ALA A 185 -1.44 -11.89 14.52
CA ALA A 185 -1.61 -13.34 14.66
C ALA A 185 -1.56 -14.05 13.31
N THR A 186 -1.99 -13.35 12.24
CA THR A 186 -1.86 -13.82 10.86
C THR A 186 -0.40 -13.83 10.45
N ILE A 187 0.17 -15.03 10.25
CA ILE A 187 1.56 -15.17 9.78
C ILE A 187 1.68 -14.87 8.30
N ARG A 188 2.88 -14.48 7.86
CA ARG A 188 3.21 -14.25 6.45
C ARG A 188 3.09 -15.55 5.64
N ASN A 189 2.69 -15.45 4.38
CA ASN A 189 2.63 -16.58 3.46
C ASN A 189 3.90 -17.44 3.53
N HIS A 190 3.72 -18.75 3.63
CA HIS A 190 4.83 -19.67 3.57
C HIS A 190 5.48 -19.62 2.16
N PRO A 191 6.82 -19.41 2.04
CA PRO A 191 7.47 -19.28 0.74
C PRO A 191 7.25 -20.45 -0.21
N ALA A 192 7.08 -21.68 0.32
CA ALA A 192 6.80 -22.87 -0.48
C ALA A 192 5.32 -23.00 -0.91
N ALA A 193 4.40 -22.22 -0.33
CA ALA A 193 2.99 -22.22 -0.72
C ALA A 193 2.71 -21.10 -1.76
N LEU A 194 2.97 -19.85 -1.38
CA LEU A 194 2.90 -18.68 -2.27
C LEU A 194 4.01 -17.73 -1.84
N SER A 195 5.11 -17.75 -2.60
CA SER A 195 6.29 -16.97 -2.24
C SER A 195 5.98 -15.46 -2.16
N PRO A 196 6.29 -14.79 -1.03
CA PRO A 196 6.17 -13.33 -0.91
C PRO A 196 7.04 -12.54 -1.90
N ARG A 197 8.08 -13.15 -2.48
CA ARG A 197 8.89 -12.54 -3.55
C ARG A 197 8.09 -12.31 -4.82
N VAL A 198 7.05 -13.13 -5.06
CA VAL A 198 6.11 -12.94 -6.18
C VAL A 198 5.10 -11.87 -5.78
N LYS A 199 5.17 -10.71 -6.40
CA LYS A 199 4.23 -9.60 -6.15
C LYS A 199 2.92 -9.84 -6.90
N SER A 200 2.18 -10.88 -6.47
CA SER A 200 0.91 -11.29 -7.08
C SER A 200 -0.27 -10.49 -6.55
N LEU A 201 -1.43 -10.60 -7.19
CA LEU A 201 -2.68 -9.98 -6.73
C LEU A 201 -3.28 -10.66 -5.46
N ASN A 202 -2.65 -11.71 -4.92
CA ASN A 202 -3.11 -12.43 -3.74
C ASN A 202 -2.67 -11.75 -2.44
N TYR A 203 -3.25 -10.58 -2.14
CA TYR A 203 -2.91 -9.76 -0.97
C TYR A 203 -3.82 -9.99 0.25
N LEU A 204 -4.69 -11.01 0.22
CA LEU A 204 -5.62 -11.26 1.33
C LEU A 204 -4.89 -11.55 2.64
N ASN A 205 -3.76 -12.26 2.61
CA ASN A 205 -2.92 -12.49 3.79
C ASN A 205 -2.48 -11.17 4.45
N ASN A 206 -2.00 -10.22 3.65
CA ASN A 206 -1.60 -8.89 4.12
C ASN A 206 -2.79 -8.08 4.63
N ILE A 207 -3.95 -8.16 3.95
CA ILE A 207 -5.18 -7.48 4.36
C ILE A 207 -5.67 -8.00 5.73
N LEU A 208 -5.63 -9.32 5.97
CA LEU A 208 -6.03 -9.90 7.25
C LEU A 208 -5.14 -9.38 8.40
N ALA A 209 -3.82 -9.38 8.22
CA ALA A 209 -2.89 -8.82 9.19
C ALA A 209 -3.12 -7.31 9.39
N LYS A 210 -3.36 -6.56 8.29
CA LYS A 210 -3.70 -5.12 8.35
C LYS A 210 -4.96 -4.86 9.19
N MET A 211 -5.98 -5.70 9.04
CA MET A 211 -7.20 -5.60 9.83
C MET A 211 -6.96 -5.80 11.34
N GLU A 212 -6.00 -6.65 11.72
CA GLU A 212 -5.60 -6.83 13.12
C GLU A 212 -4.96 -5.53 13.65
N GLY A 213 -4.02 -4.94 12.90
CA GLY A 213 -3.43 -3.64 13.23
C GLY A 213 -4.47 -2.55 13.43
N LEU A 214 -5.37 -2.37 12.46
CA LEU A 214 -6.42 -1.37 12.53
C LEU A 214 -7.37 -1.57 13.71
N LYS A 215 -7.72 -2.82 14.07
CA LYS A 215 -8.52 -3.13 15.26
C LYS A 215 -7.83 -2.77 16.56
N ALA A 216 -6.49 -2.86 16.59
CA ALA A 216 -5.69 -2.45 17.74
C ALA A 216 -5.39 -0.93 17.77
N GLY A 217 -5.87 -0.17 16.81
CA GLY A 217 -5.60 1.27 16.69
C GLY A 217 -4.27 1.61 16.01
N CYS A 218 -3.55 0.61 15.48
CA CYS A 218 -2.30 0.78 14.77
C CYS A 218 -2.53 0.83 13.26
N VAL A 219 -1.81 1.70 12.56
CA VAL A 219 -1.93 1.83 11.10
C VAL A 219 -1.15 0.76 10.35
N GLU A 220 -0.29 -0.01 11.03
CA GLU A 220 0.49 -1.09 10.44
C GLU A 220 0.64 -2.26 11.42
N ALA A 221 0.98 -3.46 10.89
CA ALA A 221 1.20 -4.66 11.70
C ALA A 221 2.41 -5.45 11.21
N LEU A 222 3.19 -5.93 12.18
CA LEU A 222 4.33 -6.82 11.96
C LEU A 222 3.83 -8.24 11.71
N MET A 223 4.34 -8.88 10.67
CA MET A 223 4.04 -10.27 10.35
C MET A 223 5.26 -11.16 10.63
N LEU A 224 5.04 -12.26 11.32
CA LEU A 224 6.04 -13.29 11.53
C LEU A 224 5.89 -14.38 10.46
N ASN A 225 6.96 -15.09 10.17
CA ASN A 225 6.92 -16.29 9.34
C ASN A 225 6.54 -17.54 10.16
N HIS A 226 6.47 -18.69 9.50
CA HIS A 226 6.11 -19.97 10.11
C HIS A 226 7.09 -20.48 11.17
N LYS A 227 8.30 -19.90 11.27
CA LYS A 227 9.30 -20.22 12.31
C LYS A 227 9.21 -19.26 13.51
N GLY A 228 8.32 -18.25 13.46
CA GLY A 228 8.25 -17.21 14.47
C GLY A 228 9.31 -16.11 14.30
N GLU A 229 10.03 -16.09 13.18
CA GLU A 229 10.97 -15.05 12.81
C GLU A 229 10.21 -13.88 12.19
N VAL A 230 10.74 -12.68 12.32
CA VAL A 230 10.23 -11.48 11.67
C VAL A 230 10.35 -11.61 10.16
N ALA A 231 9.23 -11.40 9.45
CA ALA A 231 9.23 -11.28 8.01
C ALA A 231 9.25 -9.80 7.60
N GLU A 232 8.09 -9.20 7.52
CA GLU A 232 7.88 -7.81 7.09
C GLU A 232 6.59 -7.28 7.71
N CYS A 233 6.22 -6.03 7.44
CA CYS A 233 4.90 -5.50 7.77
C CYS A 233 3.89 -5.78 6.64
N THR A 234 2.65 -5.28 6.76
CA THR A 234 1.60 -5.64 5.79
C THR A 234 1.84 -5.06 4.39
N GLY A 235 2.57 -3.95 4.28
CA GLY A 235 2.91 -3.31 3.01
C GLY A 235 4.37 -2.90 2.88
N ASP A 236 5.19 -3.09 3.92
CA ASP A 236 6.50 -2.48 4.07
C ASP A 236 7.51 -3.50 4.61
N ASN A 237 8.80 -3.37 4.21
CA ASN A 237 9.88 -4.08 4.86
C ASN A 237 10.24 -3.39 6.18
N ILE A 238 10.91 -4.12 7.08
CA ILE A 238 11.30 -3.64 8.40
C ILE A 238 12.82 -3.65 8.57
N PHE A 239 13.33 -2.63 9.24
CA PHE A 239 14.72 -2.48 9.65
C PHE A 239 14.78 -2.18 11.14
N ILE A 240 15.85 -2.62 11.78
CA ILE A 240 16.22 -2.21 13.13
C ILE A 240 17.67 -1.72 13.18
N VAL A 241 17.96 -0.86 14.13
CA VAL A 241 19.35 -0.47 14.49
C VAL A 241 19.63 -0.98 15.90
N LYS A 242 20.75 -1.65 16.07
CA LYS A 242 21.22 -2.11 17.38
C LYS A 242 22.73 -1.90 17.50
N ASN A 243 23.15 -1.12 18.50
CA ASN A 243 24.57 -0.76 18.72
C ASN A 243 25.23 -0.19 17.44
N GLY A 244 24.51 0.60 16.67
CA GLY A 244 25.00 1.20 15.42
C GLY A 244 24.94 0.29 14.18
N LEU A 245 24.61 -0.99 14.33
CA LEU A 245 24.45 -1.95 13.23
C LEU A 245 23.01 -1.89 12.70
N LEU A 246 22.85 -1.68 11.40
CA LEU A 246 21.58 -1.75 10.68
C LEU A 246 21.26 -3.20 10.32
N MET A 247 20.07 -3.69 10.64
CA MET A 247 19.67 -5.05 10.35
C MET A 247 18.26 -5.11 9.71
N THR A 248 18.08 -6.03 8.76
CA THR A 248 16.78 -6.30 8.13
C THR A 248 16.63 -7.79 7.86
N PRO A 249 15.41 -8.35 7.85
CA PRO A 249 15.21 -9.75 7.49
C PRO A 249 15.71 -10.08 6.07
N PRO A 250 16.31 -11.26 5.86
CA PRO A 250 16.70 -11.73 4.54
C PRO A 250 15.47 -12.20 3.74
N VAL A 251 15.63 -12.38 2.43
CA VAL A 251 14.53 -12.84 1.57
C VAL A 251 13.97 -14.22 1.96
N GLU A 252 14.79 -15.08 2.57
CA GLU A 252 14.43 -16.39 3.08
C GLU A 252 13.46 -16.34 4.28
N ALA A 253 13.38 -15.18 4.96
CA ALA A 253 12.38 -14.97 6.01
C ALA A 253 10.95 -14.93 5.45
N GLY A 254 10.78 -14.84 4.12
CA GLY A 254 9.48 -14.76 3.46
C GLY A 254 9.01 -13.33 3.31
N ILE A 255 9.88 -12.46 2.86
CA ILE A 255 9.60 -11.06 2.55
C ILE A 255 9.47 -10.81 1.05
N LEU A 256 8.86 -9.69 0.68
CA LEU A 256 9.08 -9.09 -0.63
C LEU A 256 10.44 -8.39 -0.64
N GLU A 257 11.23 -8.62 -1.69
CA GLU A 257 12.46 -7.88 -1.90
C GLU A 257 12.13 -6.45 -2.38
N GLY A 258 12.07 -5.51 -1.41
CA GLY A 258 11.55 -4.16 -1.61
C GLY A 258 12.54 -3.26 -2.37
N ILE A 259 12.06 -2.50 -3.37
CA ILE A 259 12.89 -1.53 -4.11
C ILE A 259 13.37 -0.42 -3.16
N THR A 260 12.50 0.06 -2.27
CA THR A 260 12.89 1.04 -1.23
C THR A 260 13.83 0.43 -0.20
N ARG A 261 13.64 -0.85 0.19
CA ARG A 261 14.55 -1.59 1.04
C ARG A 261 15.96 -1.62 0.44
N ASN A 262 16.08 -1.98 -0.82
CA ASN A 262 17.38 -2.05 -1.51
C ASN A 262 18.02 -0.66 -1.62
N ALA A 263 17.23 0.39 -1.92
CA ALA A 263 17.71 1.77 -1.91
C ALA A 263 18.28 2.19 -0.54
N VAL A 264 17.65 1.79 0.55
CA VAL A 264 18.14 2.10 1.91
C VAL A 264 19.43 1.34 2.21
N LEU A 265 19.58 0.09 1.79
CA LEU A 265 20.83 -0.66 1.94
C LEU A 265 21.98 -0.02 1.15
N GLU A 266 21.73 0.44 -0.08
CA GLU A 266 22.70 1.18 -0.88
C GLU A 266 23.10 2.50 -0.21
N LEU A 267 22.13 3.27 0.28
CA LEU A 267 22.40 4.51 1.02
C LEU A 267 23.20 4.27 2.32
N ALA A 268 22.91 3.17 3.03
CA ALA A 268 23.66 2.80 4.22
C ALA A 268 25.14 2.54 3.90
N ASP A 269 25.41 1.79 2.81
CA ASP A 269 26.76 1.51 2.31
C ASP A 269 27.49 2.82 1.94
N GLU A 270 26.84 3.68 1.14
CA GLU A 270 27.40 4.99 0.75
C GLU A 270 27.72 5.91 1.96
N MET A 271 26.94 5.80 3.03
CA MET A 271 27.12 6.58 4.25
C MET A 271 28.07 5.92 5.26
N GLY A 272 28.60 4.73 4.97
CA GLY A 272 29.45 3.97 5.88
C GLY A 272 28.73 3.40 7.10
N ILE A 273 27.40 3.20 7.00
CA ILE A 273 26.58 2.52 8.03
C ILE A 273 26.64 1.03 7.74
N GLU A 274 27.22 0.27 8.67
CA GLU A 274 27.27 -1.19 8.53
C GLU A 274 25.84 -1.77 8.53
N ALA A 275 25.50 -2.56 7.49
CA ALA A 275 24.19 -3.14 7.30
C ALA A 275 24.30 -4.65 7.01
N ILE A 276 23.45 -5.46 7.65
CA ILE A 276 23.37 -6.89 7.43
C ILE A 276 21.95 -7.39 7.26
N GLU A 277 21.79 -8.45 6.50
CA GLU A 277 20.59 -9.27 6.51
C GLU A 277 20.69 -10.34 7.60
N ALA A 278 19.72 -10.40 8.49
CA ALA A 278 19.72 -11.33 9.62
C ALA A 278 18.33 -11.85 9.95
N ALA A 279 18.23 -13.09 10.40
CA ALA A 279 17.00 -13.60 10.98
C ALA A 279 16.74 -12.86 12.30
N LEU A 280 15.61 -12.17 12.37
CA LEU A 280 15.20 -11.37 13.52
C LEU A 280 13.99 -12.02 14.20
N THR A 281 13.87 -11.76 15.49
CA THR A 281 12.70 -12.13 16.28
C THR A 281 12.06 -10.85 16.87
N ARG A 282 10.90 -10.98 17.50
CA ARG A 282 10.30 -9.85 18.24
C ARG A 282 11.21 -9.32 19.35
N HIS A 283 12.01 -10.22 19.96
CA HIS A 283 12.99 -9.80 20.98
C HIS A 283 13.98 -8.79 20.42
N ASP A 284 14.48 -9.00 19.20
CA ASP A 284 15.42 -8.09 18.56
C ASP A 284 14.82 -6.71 18.33
N ILE A 285 13.51 -6.66 17.92
CA ILE A 285 12.80 -5.40 17.76
C ILE A 285 12.54 -4.72 19.10
N TYR A 286 12.09 -5.45 20.14
CA TYR A 286 11.83 -4.87 21.47
C TYR A 286 13.09 -4.29 22.13
N THR A 287 14.27 -4.80 21.79
CA THR A 287 15.54 -4.38 22.34
C THR A 287 16.37 -3.54 21.40
N ALA A 288 15.84 -3.19 20.22
CA ALA A 288 16.49 -2.33 19.25
C ALA A 288 16.64 -0.90 19.79
N ASP A 289 17.64 -0.19 19.31
CA ASP A 289 17.82 1.24 19.58
C ASP A 289 16.93 2.08 18.67
N GLU A 290 16.68 1.63 17.41
CA GLU A 290 15.80 2.24 16.44
C GLU A 290 15.08 1.16 15.62
N CYS A 291 13.91 1.49 15.09
CA CYS A 291 13.19 0.69 14.11
C CYS A 291 12.54 1.60 13.07
N PHE A 292 12.49 1.13 11.82
CA PHE A 292 11.77 1.84 10.76
C PHE A 292 11.28 0.89 9.68
N LEU A 293 10.31 1.36 8.90
CA LEU A 293 9.72 0.64 7.77
C LEU A 293 10.11 1.29 6.45
N THR A 294 10.11 0.49 5.39
CA THR A 294 10.39 0.97 4.03
C THR A 294 9.41 0.41 3.03
N GLY A 295 8.86 1.28 2.19
CA GLY A 295 7.95 0.90 1.11
C GLY A 295 7.84 2.00 0.06
N SER A 296 7.44 1.65 -1.17
CA SER A 296 7.30 2.67 -2.24
C SER A 296 6.28 3.75 -1.89
N ALA A 297 5.22 3.42 -1.14
CA ALA A 297 4.24 4.39 -0.69
C ALA A 297 4.63 5.06 0.65
N ALA A 298 5.22 4.29 1.57
CA ALA A 298 5.62 4.74 2.91
C ALA A 298 6.95 5.51 2.93
N GLU A 299 7.78 5.34 1.88
CA GLU A 299 9.18 5.83 1.87
C GLU A 299 9.99 5.20 3.00
N VAL A 300 10.58 6.01 3.87
CA VAL A 300 11.25 5.59 5.11
C VAL A 300 10.49 6.21 6.28
N ILE A 301 9.91 5.39 7.14
CA ILE A 301 9.11 5.86 8.28
C ILE A 301 9.50 5.13 9.57
N ALA A 302 9.76 5.88 10.64
CA ALA A 302 10.12 5.29 11.92
C ALA A 302 8.97 4.46 12.51
N ALA A 303 9.30 3.34 13.16
CA ALA A 303 8.42 2.59 14.05
C ALA A 303 8.96 2.73 15.48
N VAL A 304 8.17 3.29 16.38
CA VAL A 304 8.62 3.71 17.70
C VAL A 304 8.07 2.84 18.83
N LYS A 305 7.13 1.94 18.50
CA LYS A 305 6.48 1.06 19.47
C LYS A 305 6.01 -0.22 18.81
N LEU A 306 6.18 -1.35 19.49
CA LEU A 306 5.65 -2.66 19.08
C LEU A 306 5.00 -3.36 20.28
N ASP A 307 3.74 -3.82 20.12
CA ASP A 307 2.99 -4.56 21.15
C ASP A 307 3.02 -3.83 22.51
N ASP A 308 2.71 -2.54 22.51
CA ASP A 308 2.74 -1.64 23.68
C ASP A 308 4.11 -1.43 24.35
N ARG A 309 5.22 -1.83 23.68
CA ARG A 309 6.59 -1.59 24.16
C ARG A 309 7.28 -0.55 23.30
N GLU A 310 7.80 0.49 23.93
CA GLU A 310 8.64 1.48 23.25
C GLU A 310 9.91 0.83 22.69
N ILE A 311 10.29 1.23 21.48
CA ILE A 311 11.53 0.84 20.81
C ILE A 311 12.53 1.98 21.03
N GLY A 312 13.70 1.67 21.59
CA GLY A 312 14.70 2.66 21.95
C GLY A 312 14.14 3.71 22.90
N GLU A 313 14.12 4.97 22.45
CA GLU A 313 13.59 6.09 23.25
C GLU A 313 12.11 6.43 22.93
N GLY A 314 11.39 5.55 22.22
CA GLY A 314 10.00 5.80 21.81
C GLY A 314 9.84 6.93 20.79
N LYS A 315 10.88 7.24 20.03
CA LYS A 315 10.91 8.31 19.02
C LYS A 315 11.85 7.96 17.85
N PRO A 316 11.71 8.61 16.67
CA PRO A 316 12.59 8.37 15.54
C PRO A 316 14.07 8.61 15.90
N GLY A 317 14.90 7.59 15.66
CA GLY A 317 16.33 7.63 15.99
C GLY A 317 17.18 8.39 14.98
N ALA A 318 18.47 8.54 15.28
CA ALA A 318 19.41 9.35 14.48
C ALA A 318 19.71 8.71 13.12
N ILE A 319 19.97 7.41 13.07
CA ILE A 319 20.26 6.67 11.83
C ILE A 319 19.02 6.64 10.93
N THR A 320 17.84 6.39 11.50
CA THR A 320 16.56 6.46 10.78
C THR A 320 16.36 7.83 10.12
N LYS A 321 16.64 8.92 10.84
CA LYS A 321 16.50 10.29 10.28
C LYS A 321 17.51 10.56 9.17
N GLN A 322 18.76 10.13 9.33
CA GLN A 322 19.80 10.28 8.31
C GLN A 322 19.44 9.53 7.03
N LEU A 323 19.00 8.28 7.14
CA LEU A 323 18.58 7.47 5.98
C LEU A 323 17.31 8.04 5.31
N ASN A 324 16.35 8.55 6.10
CA ASN A 324 15.16 9.21 5.54
C ASN A 324 15.53 10.47 4.76
N GLU A 325 16.43 11.30 5.29
CA GLU A 325 16.89 12.51 4.60
C GLU A 325 17.66 12.16 3.32
N ALA A 326 18.59 11.21 3.39
CA ALA A 326 19.33 10.71 2.22
C ALA A 326 18.37 10.15 1.15
N PHE A 327 17.36 9.37 1.56
CA PHE A 327 16.34 8.85 0.64
C PHE A 327 15.54 9.98 -0.02
N ARG A 328 15.14 11.02 0.73
CA ARG A 328 14.44 12.19 0.17
C ARG A 328 15.26 12.98 -0.83
N ILE A 329 16.57 12.99 -0.68
CA ILE A 329 17.51 13.58 -1.66
C ILE A 329 17.58 12.68 -2.90
N LEU A 330 17.77 11.38 -2.71
CA LEU A 330 17.90 10.39 -3.79
C LEU A 330 16.69 10.40 -4.75
N VAL A 331 15.48 10.45 -4.22
CA VAL A 331 14.26 10.40 -5.05
C VAL A 331 14.00 11.67 -5.86
N ARG A 332 14.76 12.75 -5.63
CA ARG A 332 14.66 14.03 -6.35
C ARG A 332 15.80 14.29 -7.34
N GLN A 333 16.74 13.37 -7.47
CA GLN A 333 17.78 13.37 -8.50
C GLN A 333 17.24 12.86 -9.84
#